data_dfa67a3694b7ef5e510dc9bf1cf1edcf
#
_entry.id   dfa67a3694b7ef5e510dc9bf1cf1edcf
#
_cell.length_a   1.000
_cell.length_b   1.000
_cell.length_c   1.000
_cell.angle_alpha   90.00
_cell.angle_beta   90.00
_cell.angle_gamma   90.00
#
_symmetry.space_group_name_H-M   'P 1'
#
loop_
_entity.id
_entity.type
_entity.pdbx_description
1 polymer ?
#
loop_
_entity_poly.entity_id
_entity_poly.type
_entity_poly.pdbx_seq_one_letter_code
_entity_poly.pdbx_strand_id
1 'polypeptide(L)'
;SRISAFALTSYGCNKSKLLSIPFTFENRAHFWNFANSELAPEFLNEPQELGLPVRGIFYGEEGFRHFFTVKPVSGIADFKGLKLRVSNDPVMNGMVEGLGANPTVVSFGELYSALQTGVVDGAEQPIANYKSNAFPEVANNLILDGHTLGAIQAVITDNAWSKLTENQQAAIMEAGADTQAFNAD
;
A
#
# COMPACT_ATOMS: atom_id res chain seq x y z
N SER A 1 5.42 -9.58 -9.67
CA SER A 1 4.14 -9.08 -9.10
C SER A 1 4.32 -7.66 -8.58
N ARG A 2 3.24 -6.87 -8.59
CA ARG A 2 3.16 -5.55 -7.94
C ARG A 2 2.36 -5.70 -6.65
N ILE A 3 2.88 -5.18 -5.56
CA ILE A 3 2.25 -5.23 -4.24
C ILE A 3 2.35 -3.87 -3.56
N SER A 4 1.48 -3.59 -2.59
CA SER A 4 1.69 -2.46 -1.67
C SER A 4 2.99 -2.66 -0.90
N ALA A 5 3.79 -1.60 -0.74
CA ALA A 5 5.10 -1.71 -0.09
C ALA A 5 5.00 -2.26 1.34
N PHE A 6 3.91 -1.97 2.05
CA PHE A 6 3.66 -2.48 3.39
C PHE A 6 3.16 -3.94 3.44
N ALA A 7 2.82 -4.56 2.30
CA ALA A 7 2.29 -5.94 2.30
C ALA A 7 3.28 -6.96 2.89
N LEU A 8 4.58 -6.68 2.82
CA LEU A 8 5.62 -7.55 3.38
C LEU A 8 5.76 -7.43 4.91
N THR A 9 5.11 -6.46 5.53
CA THR A 9 5.11 -6.27 6.99
C THR A 9 4.57 -7.50 7.73
N SER A 10 3.54 -8.14 7.19
CA SER A 10 2.97 -9.37 7.76
C SER A 10 3.93 -10.56 7.72
N TYR A 11 5.02 -10.47 6.96
CA TYR A 11 6.09 -11.47 6.89
C TYR A 11 7.34 -11.06 7.68
N GLY A 12 7.26 -10.00 8.48
CA GLY A 12 8.33 -9.55 9.36
C GLY A 12 9.23 -8.45 8.78
N CYS A 13 8.93 -7.91 7.60
CA CYS A 13 9.67 -6.80 7.01
C CYS A 13 9.39 -5.49 7.77
N ASN A 14 10.21 -5.19 8.76
CA ASN A 14 10.02 -4.04 9.66
C ASN A 14 10.37 -2.70 9.01
N LYS A 15 11.33 -2.68 8.08
CA LYS A 15 11.64 -1.46 7.28
C LYS A 15 10.41 -1.05 6.47
N SER A 16 9.71 -2.01 5.85
CA SER A 16 8.48 -1.76 5.09
C SER A 16 7.35 -1.13 5.91
N LYS A 17 7.31 -1.35 7.24
CA LYS A 17 6.35 -0.67 8.12
C LYS A 17 6.48 0.85 8.07
N LEU A 18 7.69 1.37 7.94
CA LEU A 18 7.94 2.81 7.92
C LEU A 18 7.21 3.49 6.74
N LEU A 19 7.00 2.76 5.65
CA LEU A 19 6.35 3.26 4.44
C LEU A 19 4.81 3.36 4.59
N SER A 20 4.23 2.72 5.60
CA SER A 20 2.78 2.76 5.88
C SER A 20 2.40 3.69 7.04
N ILE A 21 3.37 4.20 7.79
CA ILE A 21 3.10 5.13 8.88
C ILE A 21 2.44 6.39 8.33
N PRO A 22 1.28 6.82 8.89
CA PRO A 22 0.62 8.03 8.43
C PRO A 22 1.53 9.26 8.46
N PHE A 23 1.45 10.07 7.42
CA PHE A 23 2.18 11.34 7.26
C PHE A 23 3.72 11.22 7.22
N THR A 24 4.27 10.02 6.96
CA THR A 24 5.72 9.83 6.76
C THR A 24 6.24 10.66 5.59
N PHE A 25 5.49 10.71 4.50
CA PHE A 25 5.84 11.51 3.33
C PHE A 25 4.92 12.73 3.21
N GLU A 26 5.50 13.91 3.20
CA GLU A 26 4.75 15.17 3.06
C GLU A 26 4.13 15.34 1.66
N ASN A 27 4.83 14.82 0.63
CA ASN A 27 4.42 14.90 -0.77
C ASN A 27 5.11 13.81 -1.59
N ARG A 28 4.73 13.69 -2.88
CA ARG A 28 5.33 12.73 -3.81
C ARG A 28 6.84 12.90 -3.96
N ALA A 29 7.32 14.14 -4.05
CA ALA A 29 8.76 14.41 -4.20
C ALA A 29 9.57 13.89 -2.99
N HIS A 30 9.03 14.00 -1.77
CA HIS A 30 9.67 13.43 -0.57
C HIS A 30 9.81 11.91 -0.67
N PHE A 31 8.77 11.22 -1.14
CA PHE A 31 8.84 9.77 -1.39
C PHE A 31 9.88 9.43 -2.47
N TRP A 32 9.91 10.16 -3.58
CA TRP A 32 10.86 9.90 -4.65
C TRP A 32 12.31 10.20 -4.26
N ASN A 33 12.54 11.16 -3.36
CA ASN A 33 13.85 11.37 -2.74
C ASN A 33 14.28 10.14 -1.93
N PHE A 34 13.36 9.51 -1.18
CA PHE A 34 13.63 8.24 -0.52
C PHE A 34 13.88 7.11 -1.53
N ALA A 35 12.99 6.91 -2.50
CA ALA A 35 13.05 5.81 -3.46
C ALA A 35 14.32 5.83 -4.34
N ASN A 36 14.91 7.03 -4.52
CA ASN A 36 16.15 7.24 -5.26
C ASN A 36 17.39 7.40 -4.34
N SER A 37 17.23 7.23 -3.03
CA SER A 37 18.33 7.33 -2.07
C SER A 37 19.08 6.01 -1.89
N GLU A 38 20.22 6.08 -1.21
CA GLU A 38 21.00 4.91 -0.81
C GLU A 38 20.26 4.00 0.20
N LEU A 39 19.21 4.49 0.85
CA LEU A 39 18.39 3.73 1.78
C LEU A 39 17.39 2.79 1.08
N ALA A 40 16.90 3.16 -0.09
CA ALA A 40 15.87 2.39 -0.77
C ALA A 40 16.27 0.93 -1.08
N PRO A 41 17.50 0.63 -1.53
CA PRO A 41 17.96 -0.74 -1.70
C PRO A 41 17.92 -1.58 -0.43
N GLU A 42 18.18 -1.00 0.76
CA GLU A 42 18.10 -1.72 2.03
C GLU A 42 16.68 -2.21 2.33
N PHE A 43 15.67 -1.38 2.00
CA PHE A 43 14.26 -1.74 2.17
C PHE A 43 13.82 -2.79 1.13
N LEU A 44 14.26 -2.67 -0.13
CA LEU A 44 13.97 -3.63 -1.18
C LEU A 44 14.61 -5.01 -0.90
N ASN A 45 15.79 -5.03 -0.26
CA ASN A 45 16.52 -6.25 0.06
C ASN A 45 16.10 -6.89 1.40
N GLU A 46 15.34 -6.19 2.25
CA GLU A 46 14.90 -6.70 3.56
C GLU A 46 14.28 -8.11 3.48
N PRO A 47 13.41 -8.45 2.51
CA PRO A 47 12.88 -9.81 2.41
C PRO A 47 13.97 -10.86 2.27
N GLN A 48 14.99 -10.59 1.46
CA GLN A 48 16.12 -11.52 1.25
C GLN A 48 16.98 -11.64 2.52
N GLU A 49 17.22 -10.55 3.24
CA GLU A 49 17.94 -10.54 4.51
C GLU A 49 17.24 -11.40 5.56
N LEU A 50 15.91 -11.45 5.52
CA LEU A 50 15.06 -12.27 6.41
C LEU A 50 14.87 -13.71 5.92
N GLY A 51 15.47 -14.09 4.79
CA GLY A 51 15.34 -15.43 4.20
C GLY A 51 13.97 -15.68 3.54
N LEU A 52 13.21 -14.64 3.23
CA LEU A 52 11.96 -14.78 2.47
C LEU A 52 12.27 -15.02 0.99
N PRO A 53 11.54 -15.93 0.32
CA PRO A 53 11.81 -16.29 -1.08
C PRO A 53 11.26 -15.26 -2.08
N VAL A 54 11.48 -13.99 -1.81
CA VAL A 54 10.99 -12.83 -2.58
C VAL A 54 12.06 -11.76 -2.68
N ARG A 55 12.21 -11.16 -3.86
CA ARG A 55 13.11 -10.04 -4.16
C ARG A 55 12.34 -8.81 -4.53
N GLY A 56 12.67 -7.66 -3.95
CA GLY A 56 12.26 -6.35 -4.45
C GLY A 56 13.06 -5.97 -5.70
N ILE A 57 12.39 -5.33 -6.67
CA ILE A 57 13.02 -4.89 -7.91
C ILE A 57 13.09 -3.37 -7.95
N PHE A 58 11.96 -2.68 -7.77
CA PHE A 58 11.87 -1.23 -7.77
C PHE A 58 10.66 -0.74 -6.98
N TYR A 59 10.64 0.56 -6.68
CA TYR A 59 9.52 1.25 -6.08
C TYR A 59 8.68 1.99 -7.14
N GLY A 60 7.38 2.10 -6.84
CA GLY A 60 6.45 3.01 -7.48
C GLY A 60 5.49 3.59 -6.45
N GLU A 61 4.56 4.44 -6.89
CA GLU A 61 3.53 4.97 -6.03
C GLU A 61 2.19 5.15 -6.77
N GLU A 62 1.12 5.30 -6.04
CA GLU A 62 -0.26 5.39 -6.55
C GLU A 62 -0.97 6.66 -6.09
N GLY A 63 -0.21 7.65 -5.62
CA GLY A 63 -0.75 8.83 -4.95
C GLY A 63 -1.14 8.57 -3.51
N PHE A 64 -1.65 9.60 -2.86
CA PHE A 64 -2.08 9.50 -1.48
C PHE A 64 -3.33 8.64 -1.32
N ARG A 65 -3.39 7.94 -0.20
CA ARG A 65 -4.51 7.12 0.24
C ARG A 65 -5.48 7.99 1.03
N HIS A 66 -6.77 7.71 0.86
CA HIS A 66 -7.86 8.47 1.43
C HIS A 66 -8.91 7.54 1.99
N PHE A 67 -9.56 7.93 3.08
CA PHE A 67 -10.72 7.20 3.58
C PHE A 67 -11.94 7.43 2.70
N PHE A 68 -12.77 6.42 2.61
CA PHE A 68 -14.11 6.53 2.02
C PHE A 68 -15.09 5.65 2.81
N THR A 69 -16.34 6.11 2.93
CA THR A 69 -17.33 5.50 3.79
C THR A 69 -18.68 5.38 3.10
N VAL A 70 -19.48 4.41 3.55
CA VAL A 70 -20.85 4.19 3.08
C VAL A 70 -21.76 5.34 3.58
N LYS A 71 -21.58 5.76 4.84
CA LYS A 71 -22.31 6.88 5.43
C LYS A 71 -21.42 8.12 5.51
N PRO A 72 -21.99 9.33 5.42
CA PRO A 72 -21.22 10.56 5.56
C PRO A 72 -20.45 10.62 6.88
N VAL A 73 -19.22 11.15 6.79
CA VAL A 73 -18.35 11.49 7.91
C VAL A 73 -18.01 12.97 7.80
N SER A 74 -18.34 13.75 8.82
CA SER A 74 -18.12 15.19 8.87
C SER A 74 -16.91 15.60 9.70
N GLY A 75 -16.43 14.70 10.56
CA GLY A 75 -15.29 14.96 11.43
C GLY A 75 -14.79 13.68 12.08
N ILE A 76 -13.67 13.80 12.79
CA ILE A 76 -12.98 12.66 13.39
C ILE A 76 -13.85 11.88 14.38
N ALA A 77 -14.78 12.56 15.07
CA ALA A 77 -15.69 11.91 16.02
C ALA A 77 -16.65 10.90 15.37
N ASP A 78 -16.95 11.08 14.08
CA ASP A 78 -17.87 10.22 13.34
C ASP A 78 -17.23 8.87 12.96
N PHE A 79 -15.91 8.75 13.07
CA PHE A 79 -15.22 7.47 12.88
C PHE A 79 -15.45 6.49 14.02
N LYS A 80 -15.86 6.99 15.19
CA LYS A 80 -16.01 6.17 16.39
C LYS A 80 -16.98 5.01 16.15
N GLY A 81 -16.44 3.79 16.31
CA GLY A 81 -17.22 2.56 16.19
C GLY A 81 -17.45 2.07 14.76
N LEU A 82 -17.05 2.83 13.72
CA LEU A 82 -17.13 2.35 12.34
C LEU A 82 -16.23 1.12 12.16
N LYS A 83 -16.68 0.16 11.38
CA LYS A 83 -15.87 -0.97 10.92
C LYS A 83 -15.14 -0.54 9.65
N LEU A 84 -13.85 -0.25 9.75
CA LEU A 84 -13.05 0.16 8.60
C LEU A 84 -12.19 -1.01 8.12
N ARG A 85 -12.29 -1.30 6.84
CA ARG A 85 -11.46 -2.32 6.22
C ARG A 85 -10.02 -1.89 6.21
N VAL A 86 -9.16 -2.80 6.62
CA VAL A 86 -7.71 -2.70 6.52
C VAL A 86 -7.13 -3.94 5.84
N SER A 87 -5.92 -3.81 5.31
CA SER A 87 -5.08 -4.97 4.99
C SER A 87 -4.54 -5.59 6.28
N ASN A 88 -3.98 -6.79 6.21
CA ASN A 88 -3.33 -7.41 7.38
C ASN A 88 -1.98 -6.72 7.67
N ASP A 89 -2.05 -5.50 8.18
CA ASP A 89 -0.91 -4.64 8.51
C ASP A 89 -1.12 -4.00 9.89
N PRO A 90 -0.16 -4.15 10.82
CA PRO A 90 -0.33 -3.64 12.20
C PRO A 90 -0.36 -2.11 12.27
N VAL A 91 0.28 -1.40 11.34
CA VAL A 91 0.26 0.07 11.30
C VAL A 91 -1.13 0.55 10.87
N MET A 92 -1.71 -0.07 9.84
CA MET A 92 -3.08 0.22 9.40
C MET A 92 -4.11 -0.08 10.49
N ASN A 93 -3.96 -1.20 11.21
CA ASN A 93 -4.79 -1.52 12.36
C ASN A 93 -4.71 -0.42 13.42
N GLY A 94 -3.49 -0.05 13.85
CA GLY A 94 -3.27 0.99 14.86
C GLY A 94 -3.79 2.37 14.43
N MET A 95 -3.68 2.72 13.16
CA MET A 95 -4.23 3.96 12.63
C MET A 95 -5.77 3.99 12.78
N VAL A 96 -6.45 2.93 12.39
CA VAL A 96 -7.92 2.84 12.51
C VAL A 96 -8.36 2.84 13.96
N GLU A 97 -7.66 2.11 14.84
CA GLU A 97 -7.93 2.13 16.29
C GLU A 97 -7.72 3.52 16.89
N GLY A 98 -6.68 4.24 16.45
CA GLY A 98 -6.40 5.61 16.86
C GLY A 98 -7.50 6.61 16.51
N LEU A 99 -8.28 6.33 15.45
CA LEU A 99 -9.48 7.10 15.09
C LEU A 99 -10.72 6.71 15.94
N GLY A 100 -10.60 5.71 16.82
CA GLY A 100 -11.73 5.15 17.57
C GLY A 100 -12.63 4.24 16.75
N ALA A 101 -12.20 3.84 15.57
CA ALA A 101 -12.88 2.89 14.69
C ALA A 101 -12.41 1.45 14.95
N ASN A 102 -13.08 0.48 14.35
CA ASN A 102 -12.76 -0.94 14.47
C ASN A 102 -12.11 -1.45 13.19
N PRO A 103 -10.81 -1.80 13.21
CA PRO A 103 -10.16 -2.37 12.04
C PRO A 103 -10.74 -3.75 11.72
N THR A 104 -11.09 -3.96 10.47
CA THR A 104 -11.67 -5.21 9.98
C THR A 104 -10.85 -5.71 8.80
N VAL A 105 -10.14 -6.81 8.99
CA VAL A 105 -9.30 -7.38 7.93
C VAL A 105 -10.18 -8.09 6.91
N VAL A 106 -10.17 -7.60 5.67
CA VAL A 106 -10.88 -8.17 4.52
C VAL A 106 -9.93 -8.15 3.33
N SER A 107 -9.89 -9.22 2.55
CA SER A 107 -9.08 -9.27 1.33
C SER A 107 -9.51 -8.18 0.34
N PHE A 108 -8.58 -7.70 -0.49
CA PHE A 108 -8.91 -6.64 -1.45
C PHE A 108 -10.01 -7.07 -2.44
N GLY A 109 -9.97 -8.34 -2.88
CA GLY A 109 -10.97 -8.87 -3.82
C GLY A 109 -12.39 -8.95 -3.25
N GLU A 110 -12.53 -8.98 -1.92
CA GLU A 110 -13.83 -9.04 -1.25
C GLU A 110 -14.34 -7.67 -0.79
N LEU A 111 -13.53 -6.61 -0.94
CA LEU A 111 -13.83 -5.29 -0.38
C LEU A 111 -15.14 -4.70 -0.93
N TYR A 112 -15.37 -4.78 -2.25
CA TYR A 112 -16.61 -4.26 -2.84
C TYR A 112 -17.86 -4.91 -2.21
N SER A 113 -17.88 -6.23 -2.13
CA SER A 113 -18.98 -6.98 -1.52
C SER A 113 -19.12 -6.70 -0.03
N ALA A 114 -18.02 -6.53 0.70
CA ALA A 114 -18.03 -6.21 2.12
C ALA A 114 -18.62 -4.83 2.40
N LEU A 115 -18.35 -3.84 1.56
CA LEU A 115 -18.98 -2.51 1.61
C LEU A 115 -20.47 -2.59 1.27
N GLN A 116 -20.81 -3.30 0.17
CA GLN A 116 -22.18 -3.43 -0.31
C GLN A 116 -23.09 -4.11 0.73
N THR A 117 -22.58 -5.12 1.42
CA THR A 117 -23.35 -5.92 2.39
C THR A 117 -23.27 -5.38 3.83
N GLY A 118 -22.49 -4.31 4.08
CA GLY A 118 -22.34 -3.73 5.41
C GLY A 118 -21.46 -4.55 6.37
N VAL A 119 -20.63 -5.45 5.85
CA VAL A 119 -19.61 -6.12 6.65
C VAL A 119 -18.60 -5.09 7.15
N VAL A 120 -18.26 -4.09 6.31
CA VAL A 120 -17.51 -2.91 6.69
C VAL A 120 -18.27 -1.63 6.32
N ASP A 121 -18.02 -0.56 7.06
CA ASP A 121 -18.66 0.75 6.89
C ASP A 121 -17.82 1.68 6.00
N GLY A 122 -16.57 1.33 5.75
CA GLY A 122 -15.64 2.10 4.94
C GLY A 122 -14.31 1.40 4.76
N ALA A 123 -13.43 2.05 4.03
CA ALA A 123 -12.06 1.61 3.74
C ALA A 123 -11.18 2.81 3.39
N GLU A 124 -9.94 2.54 3.02
CA GLU A 124 -9.01 3.54 2.53
C GLU A 124 -8.27 3.00 1.30
N GLN A 125 -8.05 3.86 0.30
CA GLN A 125 -7.34 3.51 -0.94
C GLN A 125 -6.81 4.79 -1.61
N PRO A 126 -5.83 4.67 -2.52
CA PRO A 126 -5.54 5.74 -3.49
C PRO A 126 -6.77 6.06 -4.35
N ILE A 127 -6.92 7.31 -4.76
CA ILE A 127 -8.08 7.78 -5.54
C ILE A 127 -8.24 6.97 -6.85
N ALA A 128 -7.15 6.64 -7.51
CA ALA A 128 -7.19 5.83 -8.73
C ALA A 128 -7.81 4.46 -8.48
N ASN A 129 -7.43 3.79 -7.39
CA ASN A 129 -7.97 2.48 -6.99
C ASN A 129 -9.44 2.60 -6.54
N TYR A 130 -9.78 3.66 -5.81
CA TYR A 130 -11.16 3.95 -5.42
C TYR A 130 -12.08 4.03 -6.64
N LYS A 131 -11.64 4.76 -7.68
CA LYS A 131 -12.40 4.91 -8.92
C LYS A 131 -12.42 3.62 -9.76
N SER A 132 -11.26 3.00 -10.00
CA SER A 132 -11.13 1.87 -10.93
C SER A 132 -11.81 0.58 -10.42
N ASN A 133 -12.01 0.46 -9.11
CA ASN A 133 -12.70 -0.67 -8.49
C ASN A 133 -14.18 -0.39 -8.16
N ALA A 134 -14.75 0.68 -8.74
CA ALA A 134 -16.16 1.04 -8.60
C ALA A 134 -16.63 1.27 -7.13
N PHE A 135 -15.71 1.52 -6.18
CA PHE A 135 -16.06 1.78 -4.79
C PHE A 135 -17.02 2.97 -4.59
N PRO A 136 -17.02 4.04 -5.44
CA PRO A 136 -18.02 5.10 -5.35
C PRO A 136 -19.47 4.62 -5.40
N GLU A 137 -19.74 3.46 -6.02
CA GLU A 137 -21.09 2.90 -6.12
C GLU A 137 -21.62 2.38 -4.78
N VAL A 138 -20.73 1.96 -3.88
CA VAL A 138 -21.08 1.32 -2.60
C VAL A 138 -20.63 2.14 -1.37
N ALA A 139 -19.70 3.08 -1.54
CA ALA A 139 -19.19 3.95 -0.49
C ALA A 139 -18.78 5.30 -1.11
N ASN A 140 -19.75 6.18 -1.29
CA ASN A 140 -19.63 7.42 -2.07
C ASN A 140 -19.14 8.64 -1.27
N ASN A 141 -18.82 8.48 0.00
CA ASN A 141 -18.31 9.58 0.83
C ASN A 141 -16.79 9.49 0.91
N LEU A 142 -16.10 10.20 0.03
CA LEU A 142 -14.65 10.28 -0.02
C LEU A 142 -14.14 11.43 0.86
N ILE A 143 -13.17 11.12 1.73
CA ILE A 143 -12.54 12.07 2.64
C ILE A 143 -11.11 12.26 2.15
N LEU A 144 -10.80 13.47 1.66
CA LEU A 144 -9.48 13.79 1.10
C LEU A 144 -8.46 14.11 2.21
N ASP A 145 -8.17 13.14 3.05
CA ASP A 145 -7.28 13.27 4.20
C ASP A 145 -5.79 13.03 3.88
N GLY A 146 -5.49 12.23 2.86
CA GLY A 146 -4.12 11.99 2.40
C GLY A 146 -3.20 11.41 3.48
N HIS A 147 -3.71 10.54 4.33
CA HIS A 147 -3.01 10.06 5.52
C HIS A 147 -1.74 9.26 5.22
N THR A 148 -1.66 8.59 4.09
CA THR A 148 -0.49 7.76 3.72
C THR A 148 -0.27 7.80 2.22
N LEU A 149 0.98 7.90 1.77
CA LEU A 149 1.31 7.71 0.36
C LEU A 149 1.19 6.22 0.00
N GLY A 150 0.56 5.93 -1.13
CA GLY A 150 0.39 4.58 -1.65
C GLY A 150 1.66 4.04 -2.30
N ALA A 151 2.72 3.82 -1.52
CA ALA A 151 3.94 3.21 -2.02
C ALA A 151 3.71 1.77 -2.46
N ILE A 152 4.30 1.39 -3.58
CA ILE A 152 4.28 0.03 -4.12
C ILE A 152 5.69 -0.50 -4.32
N GLN A 153 5.81 -1.82 -4.34
CA GLN A 153 7.01 -2.54 -4.77
C GLN A 153 6.68 -3.48 -5.92
N ALA A 154 7.55 -3.53 -6.91
CA ALA A 154 7.59 -4.66 -7.83
C ALA A 154 8.48 -5.75 -7.23
N VAL A 155 7.97 -6.98 -7.19
CA VAL A 155 8.65 -8.11 -6.57
C VAL A 155 8.63 -9.34 -7.48
N ILE A 156 9.64 -10.19 -7.34
CA ILE A 156 9.73 -11.49 -7.98
C ILE A 156 10.08 -12.57 -6.95
N THR A 157 9.54 -13.78 -7.09
CA THR A 157 9.94 -14.90 -6.23
C THR A 157 11.29 -15.46 -6.63
N ASP A 158 12.05 -16.00 -5.66
CA ASP A 158 13.32 -16.67 -5.95
C ASP A 158 13.17 -17.84 -6.91
N ASN A 159 12.07 -18.59 -6.83
CA ASN A 159 11.78 -19.65 -7.78
C ASN A 159 11.61 -19.13 -9.23
N ALA A 160 10.99 -17.98 -9.43
CA ALA A 160 10.89 -17.37 -10.76
C ALA A 160 12.23 -16.78 -11.21
N TRP A 161 12.94 -16.10 -10.29
CA TRP A 161 14.23 -15.48 -10.55
C TRP A 161 15.30 -16.49 -10.98
N SER A 162 15.37 -17.65 -10.31
CA SER A 162 16.35 -18.71 -10.60
C SER A 162 16.16 -19.40 -11.97
N LYS A 163 14.99 -19.23 -12.59
CA LYS A 163 14.72 -19.74 -13.94
C LYS A 163 15.18 -18.80 -15.06
N LEU A 164 15.60 -17.60 -14.71
CA LEU A 164 16.06 -16.59 -15.64
C LEU A 164 17.57 -16.71 -15.84
N THR A 165 18.04 -16.50 -17.08
CA THR A 165 19.47 -16.33 -17.36
C THR A 165 19.96 -15.00 -16.77
N GLU A 166 21.28 -14.87 -16.58
CA GLU A 166 21.90 -13.63 -16.09
C GLU A 166 21.51 -12.41 -16.95
N ASN A 167 21.47 -12.57 -18.28
CA ASN A 167 21.05 -11.50 -19.18
C ASN A 167 19.59 -11.10 -18.97
N GLN A 168 18.69 -12.07 -18.71
CA GLN A 168 17.28 -11.79 -18.42
C GLN A 168 17.11 -11.10 -17.05
N GLN A 169 17.88 -11.52 -16.05
CA GLN A 169 17.89 -10.88 -14.73
C GLN A 169 18.38 -9.43 -14.85
N ALA A 170 19.47 -9.18 -15.59
CA ALA A 170 19.96 -7.83 -15.85
C ALA A 170 18.91 -6.96 -16.57
N ALA A 171 18.26 -7.50 -17.61
CA ALA A 171 17.22 -6.79 -18.34
C ALA A 171 16.01 -6.43 -17.46
N ILE A 172 15.60 -7.30 -16.50
CA ILE A 172 14.53 -7.00 -15.54
C ILE A 172 14.94 -5.86 -14.60
N MET A 173 16.18 -5.86 -14.12
CA MET A 173 16.66 -4.79 -13.24
C MET A 173 16.74 -3.45 -13.97
N GLU A 174 17.22 -3.43 -15.21
CA GLU A 174 17.27 -2.25 -16.07
C GLU A 174 15.86 -1.71 -16.35
N ALA A 175 14.94 -2.55 -16.81
CA ALA A 175 13.55 -2.18 -17.03
C ALA A 175 12.83 -1.73 -15.74
N GLY A 176 13.23 -2.27 -14.60
CA GLY A 176 12.77 -1.83 -13.28
C GLY A 176 13.19 -0.40 -12.97
N ALA A 177 14.46 -0.08 -13.20
CA ALA A 177 14.99 1.28 -13.01
C ALA A 177 14.30 2.30 -13.93
N ASP A 178 14.12 1.95 -15.21
CA ASP A 178 13.41 2.80 -16.18
C ASP A 178 11.95 3.01 -15.78
N THR A 179 11.29 1.95 -15.30
CA THR A 179 9.89 2.03 -14.81
C THR A 179 9.78 2.90 -13.57
N GLN A 180 10.74 2.80 -12.65
CA GLN A 180 10.79 3.66 -11.46
C GLN A 180 10.95 5.13 -11.86
N ALA A 181 11.86 5.44 -12.77
CA ALA A 181 12.07 6.79 -13.28
C ALA A 181 10.80 7.35 -13.95
N PHE A 182 10.17 6.57 -14.83
CA PHE A 182 8.92 6.95 -15.50
C PHE A 182 7.76 7.20 -14.52
N ASN A 183 7.66 6.44 -13.44
CA ASN A 183 6.60 6.62 -12.45
C ASN A 183 6.84 7.84 -11.54
N ALA A 184 8.10 8.31 -11.43
CA ALA A 184 8.46 9.49 -10.66
C ALA A 184 8.06 10.82 -11.35
N ASP A 185 8.04 10.84 -12.70
CA ASP A 185 7.62 11.97 -13.52
C ASP A 185 6.09 12.14 -13.51
#